data_4df69c9a549796c998fd48ea27c3ed29
#
_entry.id   4df69c9a549796c998fd48ea27c3ed29
#
_cell.length_a   1.000
_cell.length_b   1.000
_cell.length_c   1.000
_cell.angle_alpha   90.00
_cell.angle_beta   90.00
_cell.angle_gamma   90.00
#
_symmetry.space_group_name_H-M   'P 1'
#
loop_
_entity.id
_entity.type
_entity.pdbx_description
1 polymer ?
#
loop_
_entity_poly.entity_id
_entity_poly.type
_entity_poly.pdbx_seq_one_letter_code
_entity_poly.pdbx_strand_id
1 'polypeptide(L)'
;MHIGIIPDGNRRWAEQHKLSREAGYAYGLKPGLLLLQQAKTYGIQEITYYGFTVDNCRRPKEQVQAFQQACVQAVHDLATEGVDLLVIGNTDSKCFPEELKKYTNRTAINGGGIRLNFLVNYGWKWDLSNIKSAGFLHSSDISRIDMVIRWGGMRRLSGFLPVQSVYADFYVEEKLWPDYEKSDFYRAMDWYKKQD
;
A
#
# COMPACT_ATOMS: atom_id res chain seq x y z
N MET A 1 0.06 -15.80 6.33
CA MET A 1 -0.59 -14.54 6.75
C MET A 1 -0.36 -13.47 5.71
N HIS A 2 -1.43 -12.73 5.38
CA HIS A 2 -1.41 -11.58 4.48
C HIS A 2 -1.84 -10.31 5.23
N ILE A 3 -1.02 -9.27 5.20
CA ILE A 3 -1.33 -7.99 5.84
C ILE A 3 -1.52 -6.88 4.80
N GLY A 4 -2.56 -6.06 5.00
CA GLY A 4 -2.83 -4.87 4.21
C GLY A 4 -2.35 -3.61 4.94
N ILE A 5 -1.63 -2.72 4.26
CA ILE A 5 -1.06 -1.49 4.85
C ILE A 5 -1.68 -0.26 4.20
N ILE A 6 -2.29 0.59 5.02
CA ILE A 6 -2.80 1.89 4.60
C ILE A 6 -1.93 2.99 5.23
N PRO A 7 -0.91 3.50 4.50
CA PRO A 7 0.08 4.45 5.00
C PRO A 7 -0.46 5.88 4.98
N ASP A 8 -1.41 6.19 5.88
CA ASP A 8 -2.08 7.49 5.92
C ASP A 8 -1.34 8.50 6.80
N GLY A 9 -1.43 9.77 6.43
CA GLY A 9 -0.93 10.88 7.24
C GLY A 9 0.22 11.68 6.65
N ASN A 10 0.83 11.29 5.52
CA ASN A 10 2.00 11.97 4.95
C ASN A 10 1.82 13.51 4.81
N ARG A 11 0.68 13.97 4.29
CA ARG A 11 0.41 15.42 4.12
C ARG A 11 0.21 16.14 5.45
N ARG A 12 -0.52 15.52 6.40
CA ARG A 12 -0.72 16.08 7.75
C ARG A 12 0.60 16.18 8.50
N TRP A 13 1.45 15.17 8.36
CA TRP A 13 2.79 15.17 8.93
C TRP A 13 3.64 16.31 8.37
N ALA A 14 3.64 16.53 7.06
CA ALA A 14 4.37 17.64 6.44
C ALA A 14 3.89 19.00 6.97
N GLU A 15 2.56 19.21 7.08
CA GLU A 15 1.98 20.43 7.64
C GLU A 15 2.42 20.67 9.11
N GLN A 16 2.43 19.63 9.95
CA GLN A 16 2.90 19.72 11.33
C GLN A 16 4.40 20.11 11.41
N HIS A 17 5.19 19.71 10.41
CA HIS A 17 6.61 20.02 10.31
C HIS A 17 6.90 21.29 9.49
N LYS A 18 5.87 22.09 9.17
CA LYS A 18 5.98 23.34 8.38
C LYS A 18 6.59 23.13 6.98
N LEU A 19 6.35 21.95 6.41
CA LEU A 19 6.74 21.59 5.05
C LEU A 19 5.54 21.69 4.11
N SER A 20 5.79 21.75 2.79
CA SER A 20 4.73 21.62 1.81
C SER A 20 4.09 20.22 1.86
N ARG A 21 2.80 20.11 1.52
CA ARG A 21 2.05 18.85 1.62
C ARG A 21 2.67 17.71 0.79
N GLU A 22 3.19 18.04 -0.38
CA GLU A 22 3.84 17.11 -1.29
C GLU A 22 5.15 16.57 -0.75
N ALA A 23 5.89 17.35 0.03
CA ALA A 23 7.14 16.89 0.64
C ALA A 23 6.95 15.68 1.57
N GLY A 24 5.78 15.58 2.19
CA GLY A 24 5.47 14.47 3.11
C GLY A 24 5.54 13.07 2.48
N TYR A 25 5.33 12.95 1.17
CA TYR A 25 5.36 11.63 0.51
C TYR A 25 6.75 10.99 0.53
N ALA A 26 7.81 11.79 0.39
CA ALA A 26 9.18 11.29 0.46
C ALA A 26 9.53 10.73 1.85
N TYR A 27 8.98 11.32 2.92
CA TYR A 27 9.18 10.83 4.28
C TYR A 27 8.47 9.51 4.58
N GLY A 28 7.49 9.14 3.77
CA GLY A 28 6.79 7.85 3.88
C GLY A 28 7.53 6.66 3.26
N LEU A 29 8.64 6.87 2.52
CA LEU A 29 9.38 5.80 1.84
C LEU A 29 10.11 4.88 2.82
N LYS A 30 10.90 5.45 3.71
CA LYS A 30 11.67 4.69 4.72
C LYS A 30 10.78 3.82 5.63
N PRO A 31 9.66 4.32 6.17
CA PRO A 31 8.69 3.49 6.88
C PRO A 31 8.25 2.24 6.12
N GLY A 32 7.95 2.38 4.82
CA GLY A 32 7.52 1.25 3.98
C GLY A 32 8.58 0.16 3.89
N LEU A 33 9.83 0.54 3.67
CA LEU A 33 10.94 -0.41 3.61
C LEU A 33 11.18 -1.10 4.97
N LEU A 34 11.20 -0.35 6.05
CA LEU A 34 11.38 -0.90 7.40
C LEU A 34 10.27 -1.89 7.77
N LEU A 35 9.02 -1.57 7.43
CA LEU A 35 7.89 -2.46 7.70
C LEU A 35 8.01 -3.75 6.88
N LEU A 36 8.39 -3.68 5.59
CA LEU A 36 8.61 -4.87 4.76
C LEU A 36 9.69 -5.78 5.36
N GLN A 37 10.82 -5.22 5.79
CA GLN A 37 11.91 -5.98 6.43
C GLN A 37 11.44 -6.68 7.70
N GLN A 38 10.64 -6.00 8.53
CA GLN A 38 10.06 -6.59 9.73
C GLN A 38 9.03 -7.68 9.41
N ALA A 39 8.18 -7.46 8.41
CA ALA A 39 7.20 -8.44 7.97
C ALA A 39 7.89 -9.72 7.48
N LYS A 40 8.98 -9.61 6.70
CA LYS A 40 9.80 -10.76 6.30
C LYS A 40 10.38 -11.49 7.51
N THR A 41 10.96 -10.76 8.44
CA THR A 41 11.55 -11.35 9.67
C THR A 41 10.49 -12.03 10.54
N TYR A 42 9.28 -11.49 10.58
CA TYR A 42 8.15 -12.05 11.33
C TYR A 42 7.54 -13.29 10.68
N GLY A 43 7.81 -13.54 9.39
CA GLY A 43 7.27 -14.67 8.63
C GLY A 43 5.94 -14.35 7.92
N ILE A 44 5.65 -13.07 7.66
CA ILE A 44 4.52 -12.67 6.82
C ILE A 44 4.77 -13.16 5.40
N GLN A 45 3.76 -13.75 4.77
CA GLN A 45 3.86 -14.35 3.44
C GLN A 45 3.46 -13.40 2.32
N GLU A 46 2.54 -12.49 2.60
CA GLU A 46 2.04 -11.51 1.64
C GLU A 46 1.78 -10.16 2.31
N ILE A 47 2.11 -9.07 1.62
CA ILE A 47 1.87 -7.70 2.06
C ILE A 47 1.32 -6.87 0.91
N THR A 48 0.29 -6.06 1.19
CA THR A 48 -0.29 -5.14 0.21
C THR A 48 -0.24 -3.71 0.73
N TYR A 49 0.47 -2.82 0.01
CA TYR A 49 0.50 -1.39 0.30
C TYR A 49 -0.55 -0.64 -0.51
N TYR A 50 -1.33 0.22 0.17
CA TYR A 50 -2.24 1.17 -0.48
C TYR A 50 -1.47 2.44 -0.83
N GLY A 51 -0.87 2.46 -2.00
CA GLY A 51 -0.08 3.60 -2.48
C GLY A 51 -0.97 4.75 -2.95
N PHE A 52 -1.29 4.78 -4.24
CA PHE A 52 -2.00 5.87 -4.90
C PHE A 52 -3.42 5.44 -5.33
N THR A 53 -4.44 6.25 -4.99
CA THR A 53 -5.84 5.96 -5.34
C THR A 53 -6.31 6.82 -6.52
N VAL A 54 -7.38 6.40 -7.20
CA VAL A 54 -8.04 7.21 -8.25
C VAL A 54 -8.50 8.57 -7.72
N ASP A 55 -8.90 8.66 -6.43
CA ASP A 55 -9.30 9.94 -5.83
C ASP A 55 -8.10 10.89 -5.63
N ASN A 56 -6.90 10.36 -5.51
CA ASN A 56 -5.68 11.16 -5.41
C ASN A 56 -5.36 11.91 -6.72
N CYS A 57 -5.84 11.42 -7.87
CA CYS A 57 -5.69 12.09 -9.16
C CYS A 57 -6.43 13.44 -9.24
N ARG A 58 -7.36 13.69 -8.32
CA ARG A 58 -8.11 14.95 -8.23
C ARG A 58 -7.39 16.03 -7.43
N ARG A 59 -6.22 15.74 -6.87
CA ARG A 59 -5.39 16.70 -6.13
C ARG A 59 -4.71 17.69 -7.06
N PRO A 60 -4.20 18.83 -6.55
CA PRO A 60 -3.34 19.73 -7.32
C PRO A 60 -2.20 18.98 -8.04
N LYS A 61 -1.85 19.45 -9.22
CA LYS A 61 -0.90 18.77 -10.13
C LYS A 61 0.43 18.44 -9.45
N GLU A 62 0.96 19.37 -8.67
CA GLU A 62 2.22 19.22 -7.94
C GLU A 62 2.15 18.05 -6.94
N GLN A 63 1.02 17.92 -6.23
CA GLN A 63 0.81 16.81 -5.30
C GLN A 63 0.64 15.47 -6.02
N VAL A 64 -0.02 15.45 -7.17
CA VAL A 64 -0.16 14.23 -7.99
C VAL A 64 1.20 13.78 -8.48
N GLN A 65 2.01 14.68 -9.04
CA GLN A 65 3.34 14.37 -9.54
C GLN A 65 4.27 13.87 -8.44
N ALA A 66 4.33 14.57 -7.31
CA ALA A 66 5.15 14.16 -6.16
C ALA A 66 4.73 12.79 -5.62
N PHE A 67 3.43 12.51 -5.59
CA PHE A 67 2.94 11.21 -5.13
C PHE A 67 3.22 10.07 -6.12
N GLN A 68 3.10 10.33 -7.42
CA GLN A 68 3.50 9.37 -8.46
C GLN A 68 4.98 9.03 -8.36
N GLN A 69 5.86 10.03 -8.23
CA GLN A 69 7.30 9.84 -8.04
C GLN A 69 7.60 9.04 -6.77
N ALA A 70 6.93 9.36 -5.66
CA ALA A 70 7.08 8.60 -4.42
C ALA A 70 6.63 7.14 -4.55
N CYS A 71 5.56 6.86 -5.30
CA CYS A 71 5.13 5.49 -5.58
C CYS A 71 6.16 4.71 -6.41
N VAL A 72 6.72 5.33 -7.46
CA VAL A 72 7.79 4.73 -8.27
C VAL A 72 9.01 4.42 -7.40
N GLN A 73 9.45 5.38 -6.61
CA GLN A 73 10.60 5.21 -5.71
C GLN A 73 10.32 4.12 -4.66
N ALA A 74 9.13 4.13 -4.05
CA ALA A 74 8.74 3.10 -3.08
C ALA A 74 8.82 1.69 -3.67
N VAL A 75 8.28 1.50 -4.88
CA VAL A 75 8.32 0.19 -5.57
C VAL A 75 9.77 -0.22 -5.85
N HIS A 76 10.63 0.70 -6.29
CA HIS A 76 12.04 0.41 -6.53
C HIS A 76 12.77 0.03 -5.24
N ASP A 77 12.59 0.80 -4.17
CA ASP A 77 13.24 0.54 -2.88
C ASP A 77 12.80 -0.82 -2.29
N LEU A 78 11.49 -1.09 -2.31
CA LEU A 78 10.92 -2.34 -1.82
C LEU A 78 11.38 -3.55 -2.66
N ALA A 79 11.54 -3.38 -3.97
CA ALA A 79 12.01 -4.43 -4.87
C ALA A 79 13.45 -4.87 -4.56
N THR A 80 14.29 -4.01 -3.94
CA THR A 80 15.67 -4.39 -3.56
C THR A 80 15.72 -5.53 -2.53
N GLU A 81 14.63 -5.73 -1.78
CA GLU A 81 14.54 -6.71 -0.68
C GLU A 81 14.32 -8.16 -1.12
N GLY A 82 14.26 -8.45 -2.42
CA GLY A 82 13.87 -9.77 -2.93
C GLY A 82 12.40 -10.08 -2.62
N VAL A 83 11.55 -9.88 -3.62
CA VAL A 83 10.09 -9.96 -3.48
C VAL A 83 9.45 -10.54 -4.74
N ASP A 84 8.26 -11.11 -4.61
CA ASP A 84 7.37 -11.40 -5.73
C ASP A 84 6.40 -10.22 -5.90
N LEU A 85 6.83 -9.26 -6.74
CA LEU A 85 6.18 -7.96 -6.91
C LEU A 85 4.98 -8.02 -7.86
N LEU A 86 3.90 -7.35 -7.47
CA LEU A 86 2.73 -7.08 -8.30
C LEU A 86 2.27 -5.63 -8.09
N VAL A 87 2.12 -4.86 -9.16
CA VAL A 87 1.52 -3.53 -9.10
C VAL A 87 0.14 -3.56 -9.76
N ILE A 88 -0.90 -3.15 -9.02
CA ILE A 88 -2.28 -3.16 -9.50
C ILE A 88 -2.87 -1.75 -9.47
N GLY A 89 -3.50 -1.38 -10.59
CA GLY A 89 -4.24 -0.14 -10.76
C GLY A 89 -4.63 0.11 -12.20
N ASN A 90 -5.39 1.17 -12.44
CA ASN A 90 -5.87 1.51 -13.77
C ASN A 90 -4.72 2.05 -14.65
N THR A 91 -4.14 1.18 -15.46
CA THR A 91 -3.01 1.46 -16.36
C THR A 91 -3.37 2.36 -17.55
N ASP A 92 -4.66 2.51 -17.86
CA ASP A 92 -5.14 3.38 -18.95
C ASP A 92 -5.23 4.85 -18.51
N SER A 93 -5.12 5.09 -17.21
CA SER A 93 -5.16 6.44 -16.65
C SER A 93 -3.80 7.12 -16.73
N LYS A 94 -3.80 8.43 -17.07
CA LYS A 94 -2.61 9.29 -17.00
C LYS A 94 -1.99 9.40 -15.60
N CYS A 95 -2.73 8.97 -14.58
CA CYS A 95 -2.23 8.95 -13.21
C CYS A 95 -1.43 7.69 -12.87
N PHE A 96 -1.45 6.66 -13.72
CA PHE A 96 -0.63 5.46 -13.52
C PHE A 96 0.79 5.72 -14.04
N PRO A 97 1.84 5.58 -13.20
CA PRO A 97 3.22 5.79 -13.64
C PRO A 97 3.62 4.75 -14.70
N GLU A 98 4.17 5.21 -15.83
CA GLU A 98 4.58 4.35 -16.95
C GLU A 98 5.63 3.32 -16.53
N GLU A 99 6.57 3.73 -15.66
CA GLU A 99 7.66 2.92 -15.15
C GLU A 99 7.18 1.68 -14.37
N LEU A 100 5.96 1.72 -13.84
CA LEU A 100 5.40 0.63 -13.05
C LEU A 100 4.59 -0.38 -13.88
N LYS A 101 4.30 -0.09 -15.16
CA LYS A 101 3.54 -0.99 -16.04
C LYS A 101 4.19 -2.37 -16.21
N LYS A 102 5.50 -2.45 -16.19
CA LYS A 102 6.25 -3.71 -16.28
C LYS A 102 6.00 -4.68 -15.11
N TYR A 103 5.42 -4.20 -14.02
CA TYR A 103 5.12 -5.00 -12.83
C TYR A 103 3.62 -5.31 -12.67
N THR A 104 2.82 -5.10 -13.69
CA THR A 104 1.37 -5.43 -13.66
C THR A 104 1.08 -6.93 -13.75
N ASN A 105 2.09 -7.72 -14.06
CA ASN A 105 2.11 -9.16 -13.84
C ASN A 105 3.10 -9.48 -12.72
N ARG A 106 2.76 -10.46 -11.86
CA ARG A 106 3.63 -10.84 -10.74
C ARG A 106 5.00 -11.24 -11.25
N THR A 107 6.02 -10.60 -10.71
CA THR A 107 7.40 -10.73 -11.16
C THR A 107 8.33 -10.97 -9.97
N ALA A 108 9.09 -12.05 -9.99
CA ALA A 108 10.14 -12.30 -9.01
C ALA A 108 11.30 -11.32 -9.21
N ILE A 109 11.63 -10.56 -8.17
CA ILE A 109 12.73 -9.60 -8.15
C ILE A 109 13.80 -10.09 -7.16
N ASN A 110 15.05 -10.05 -7.57
CA ASN A 110 16.20 -10.48 -6.74
C ASN A 110 16.01 -11.86 -6.08
N GLY A 111 15.55 -12.84 -6.87
CA GLY A 111 15.33 -14.21 -6.41
C GLY A 111 13.94 -14.48 -5.83
N GLY A 112 13.04 -13.49 -5.80
CA GLY A 112 11.72 -13.64 -5.23
C GLY A 112 11.70 -13.63 -3.70
N GLY A 113 10.57 -13.95 -3.11
CA GLY A 113 10.42 -14.00 -1.65
C GLY A 113 8.98 -13.75 -1.19
N ILE A 114 8.80 -12.80 -0.27
CA ILE A 114 7.48 -12.38 0.17
C ILE A 114 6.67 -11.80 -1.01
N ARG A 115 5.40 -12.16 -1.11
CA ARG A 115 4.50 -11.57 -2.10
C ARG A 115 4.23 -10.12 -1.72
N LEU A 116 4.64 -9.20 -2.59
CA LEU A 116 4.47 -7.76 -2.40
C LEU A 116 3.50 -7.20 -3.43
N ASN A 117 2.37 -6.69 -2.97
CA ASN A 117 1.41 -6.01 -3.82
C ASN A 117 1.46 -4.51 -3.54
N PHE A 118 1.45 -3.70 -4.58
CA PHE A 118 1.44 -2.25 -4.48
C PHE A 118 0.29 -1.68 -5.31
N LEU A 119 -0.68 -1.04 -4.64
CA LEU A 119 -1.85 -0.48 -5.31
C LEU A 119 -1.55 0.95 -5.75
N VAL A 120 -1.54 1.19 -7.07
CA VAL A 120 -1.22 2.49 -7.68
C VAL A 120 -2.33 2.90 -8.64
N ASN A 121 -2.91 4.08 -8.44
CA ASN A 121 -4.10 4.51 -9.18
C ASN A 121 -5.24 3.47 -9.10
N TYR A 122 -5.34 2.84 -7.94
CA TYR A 122 -6.34 1.83 -7.64
C TYR A 122 -7.68 2.48 -7.25
N GLY A 123 -8.77 1.87 -7.68
CA GLY A 123 -10.12 2.20 -7.25
C GLY A 123 -10.99 0.94 -7.22
N TRP A 124 -11.69 0.70 -6.13
CA TRP A 124 -12.51 -0.50 -5.95
C TRP A 124 -13.60 -0.67 -7.03
N LYS A 125 -14.17 0.43 -7.55
CA LYS A 125 -15.13 0.38 -8.66
C LYS A 125 -14.50 -0.09 -9.97
N TRP A 126 -13.28 0.38 -10.25
CA TRP A 126 -12.48 -0.08 -11.39
C TRP A 126 -12.15 -1.56 -11.24
N ASP A 127 -11.74 -1.98 -10.06
CA ASP A 127 -11.40 -3.38 -9.77
C ASP A 127 -12.60 -4.32 -10.01
N LEU A 128 -13.77 -3.96 -9.47
CA LEU A 128 -15.02 -4.71 -9.68
C LEU A 128 -15.52 -4.66 -11.13
N SER A 129 -15.20 -3.64 -11.90
CA SER A 129 -15.70 -3.52 -13.28
C SER A 129 -15.26 -4.66 -14.19
N ASN A 130 -14.11 -5.28 -13.89
CA ASN A 130 -13.57 -6.41 -14.65
C ASN A 130 -14.42 -7.68 -14.54
N ILE A 131 -15.22 -7.83 -13.48
CA ILE A 131 -16.11 -9.00 -13.30
C ILE A 131 -17.08 -9.12 -14.48
N LYS A 132 -17.60 -8.00 -14.98
CA LYS A 132 -18.57 -7.99 -16.08
C LYS A 132 -17.98 -8.45 -17.42
N SER A 133 -16.71 -8.18 -17.66
CA SER A 133 -16.01 -8.46 -18.92
C SER A 133 -15.21 -9.75 -18.88
N ALA A 134 -14.56 -10.06 -17.77
CA ALA A 134 -13.61 -11.16 -17.66
C ALA A 134 -14.01 -12.24 -16.62
N GLY A 135 -15.04 -11.97 -15.79
CA GLY A 135 -15.50 -12.91 -14.77
C GLY A 135 -14.69 -12.92 -13.46
N PHE A 136 -13.66 -12.06 -13.36
CA PHE A 136 -12.80 -11.95 -12.16
C PHE A 136 -12.40 -10.50 -11.90
N LEU A 137 -11.89 -10.23 -10.68
CA LEU A 137 -11.36 -8.92 -10.30
C LEU A 137 -10.03 -8.64 -10.99
N HIS A 138 -9.71 -7.37 -11.25
CA HIS A 138 -8.33 -7.00 -11.60
C HIS A 138 -7.33 -7.43 -10.53
N SER A 139 -7.75 -7.41 -9.25
CA SER A 139 -6.94 -7.81 -8.09
C SER A 139 -7.01 -9.30 -7.75
N SER A 140 -7.49 -10.16 -8.65
CA SER A 140 -7.72 -11.60 -8.37
C SER A 140 -6.46 -12.38 -7.96
N ASP A 141 -5.26 -11.89 -8.31
CA ASP A 141 -3.98 -12.49 -7.88
C ASP A 141 -3.58 -12.11 -6.43
N ILE A 142 -4.30 -11.20 -5.80
CA ILE A 142 -4.10 -10.81 -4.40
C ILE A 142 -4.95 -11.73 -3.52
N SER A 143 -4.32 -12.41 -2.56
CA SER A 143 -5.01 -13.32 -1.65
C SER A 143 -5.92 -12.57 -0.65
N ARG A 144 -6.77 -13.32 0.05
CA ARG A 144 -7.55 -12.79 1.18
C ARG A 144 -6.61 -12.16 2.21
N ILE A 145 -7.00 -10.99 2.71
CA ILE A 145 -6.27 -10.26 3.75
C ILE A 145 -6.74 -10.73 5.12
N ASP A 146 -5.78 -11.07 5.99
CA ASP A 146 -6.06 -11.48 7.36
C ASP A 146 -6.19 -10.25 8.27
N MET A 147 -5.35 -9.23 8.07
CA MET A 147 -5.33 -8.03 8.89
C MET A 147 -5.02 -6.79 8.05
N VAL A 148 -5.74 -5.70 8.28
CA VAL A 148 -5.42 -4.37 7.76
C VAL A 148 -4.85 -3.51 8.88
N ILE A 149 -3.70 -2.89 8.65
CA ILE A 149 -3.09 -1.91 9.55
C ILE A 149 -3.19 -0.54 8.88
N ARG A 150 -3.89 0.40 9.51
CA ARG A 150 -4.01 1.76 9.01
C ARG A 150 -3.39 2.76 9.97
N TRP A 151 -2.45 3.55 9.47
CA TRP A 151 -1.89 4.70 10.18
C TRP A 151 -2.78 5.94 10.05
N GLY A 152 -2.55 6.92 10.91
CA GLY A 152 -3.19 8.22 10.86
C GLY A 152 -4.58 8.31 11.51
N GLY A 153 -4.95 7.36 12.37
CA GLY A 153 -6.13 7.42 13.23
C GLY A 153 -7.49 7.23 12.54
N MET A 154 -7.54 7.02 11.23
CA MET A 154 -8.80 6.90 10.49
C MET A 154 -9.33 5.46 10.50
N ARG A 155 -10.59 5.28 10.94
CA ARG A 155 -11.26 3.97 11.10
C ARG A 155 -12.13 3.62 9.89
N ARG A 156 -11.52 3.51 8.70
CA ARG A 156 -12.21 3.17 7.43
C ARG A 156 -11.27 2.58 6.42
N LEU A 157 -11.77 1.72 5.53
CA LEU A 157 -10.99 1.11 4.44
C LEU A 157 -10.63 2.09 3.32
N SER A 158 -11.42 3.14 3.12
CA SER A 158 -11.26 4.10 2.01
C SER A 158 -11.18 3.44 0.63
N GLY A 159 -11.88 2.32 0.44
CA GLY A 159 -11.89 1.56 -0.81
C GLY A 159 -10.69 0.61 -1.00
N PHE A 160 -9.90 0.38 0.04
CA PHE A 160 -8.80 -0.59 0.00
C PHE A 160 -9.34 -2.02 -0.12
N LEU A 161 -9.13 -2.67 -1.27
CA LEU A 161 -9.44 -4.07 -1.56
C LEU A 161 -10.67 -4.64 -0.81
N PRO A 162 -11.89 -4.13 -1.05
CA PRO A 162 -13.05 -4.48 -0.21
C PRO A 162 -13.37 -5.97 -0.19
N VAL A 163 -13.12 -6.67 -1.31
CA VAL A 163 -13.41 -8.11 -1.42
C VAL A 163 -12.39 -8.93 -0.62
N GLN A 164 -11.10 -8.62 -0.75
CA GLN A 164 -10.05 -9.33 -0.02
C GLN A 164 -10.05 -9.01 1.48
N SER A 165 -10.58 -7.84 1.87
CA SER A 165 -10.61 -7.38 3.27
C SER A 165 -11.90 -7.68 4.01
N VAL A 166 -12.88 -8.37 3.40
CA VAL A 166 -14.22 -8.56 3.96
C VAL A 166 -14.23 -9.25 5.32
N TYR A 167 -13.22 -10.05 5.61
CA TYR A 167 -13.04 -10.74 6.90
C TYR A 167 -11.75 -10.35 7.61
N ALA A 168 -11.09 -9.28 7.15
CA ALA A 168 -9.84 -8.84 7.74
C ALA A 168 -10.10 -8.12 9.08
N ASP A 169 -9.29 -8.42 10.08
CA ASP A 169 -9.21 -7.60 11.27
C ASP A 169 -8.65 -6.21 10.94
N PHE A 170 -9.15 -5.17 11.61
CA PHE A 170 -8.81 -3.79 11.28
C PHE A 170 -8.15 -3.08 12.46
N TYR A 171 -6.83 -2.99 12.41
CA TYR A 171 -6.04 -2.26 13.40
C TYR A 171 -5.78 -0.82 12.97
N VAL A 172 -5.96 0.12 13.90
CA VAL A 172 -5.70 1.54 13.66
C VAL A 172 -4.53 2.01 14.52
N GLU A 173 -3.49 2.52 13.86
CA GLU A 173 -2.39 3.22 14.49
C GLU A 173 -2.69 4.73 14.46
N GLU A 174 -2.64 5.39 15.61
CA GLU A 174 -2.94 6.83 15.72
C GLU A 174 -1.81 7.71 15.16
N LYS A 175 -0.57 7.22 15.17
CA LYS A 175 0.58 7.94 14.58
C LYS A 175 0.39 8.17 13.09
N LEU A 176 0.96 9.24 12.58
CA LEU A 176 1.06 9.49 11.15
C LEU A 176 2.11 8.58 10.53
N TRP A 177 1.92 8.18 9.27
CA TRP A 177 2.80 7.20 8.62
C TRP A 177 4.29 7.52 8.66
N PRO A 178 4.77 8.79 8.43
CA PRO A 178 6.18 9.09 8.52
C PRO A 178 6.80 8.91 9.91
N ASP A 179 5.99 8.91 10.98
CA ASP A 179 6.43 8.68 12.35
C ASP A 179 6.48 7.19 12.73
N TYR A 180 6.43 6.30 11.75
CA TYR A 180 6.51 4.86 11.95
C TYR A 180 7.77 4.45 12.73
N GLU A 181 7.55 3.62 13.74
CA GLU A 181 8.60 2.95 14.51
C GLU A 181 8.42 1.43 14.44
N LYS A 182 9.52 0.70 14.60
CA LYS A 182 9.49 -0.78 14.61
C LYS A 182 8.51 -1.36 15.62
N SER A 183 8.38 -0.73 16.77
CA SER A 183 7.44 -1.11 17.83
C SER A 183 5.97 -1.08 17.39
N ASP A 184 5.61 -0.22 16.42
CA ASP A 184 4.24 -0.09 15.95
C ASP A 184 3.78 -1.37 15.24
N PHE A 185 4.64 -1.96 14.41
CA PHE A 185 4.36 -3.24 13.76
C PHE A 185 4.14 -4.36 14.78
N TYR A 186 5.05 -4.52 15.74
CA TYR A 186 4.92 -5.58 16.74
C TYR A 186 3.69 -5.40 17.63
N ARG A 187 3.35 -4.16 17.98
CA ARG A 187 2.14 -3.84 18.73
C ARG A 187 0.87 -4.23 17.96
N ALA A 188 0.84 -3.98 16.66
CA ALA A 188 -0.26 -4.42 15.80
C ALA A 188 -0.35 -5.94 15.70
N MET A 189 0.78 -6.64 15.58
CA MET A 189 0.82 -8.11 15.54
C MET A 189 0.41 -8.74 16.88
N ASP A 190 0.81 -8.15 18.00
CA ASP A 190 0.40 -8.61 19.34
C ASP A 190 -1.08 -8.34 19.60
N TRP A 191 -1.63 -7.27 19.04
CA TRP A 191 -3.07 -7.04 19.07
C TRP A 191 -3.81 -8.10 18.26
N TYR A 192 -3.36 -8.40 17.04
CA TYR A 192 -3.97 -9.41 16.17
C TYR A 192 -4.06 -10.80 16.84
N LYS A 193 -2.98 -11.24 17.51
CA LYS A 193 -2.97 -12.53 18.24
C LYS A 193 -4.00 -12.65 19.36
N LYS A 194 -4.59 -11.54 19.79
CA LYS A 194 -5.60 -11.51 20.86
C LYS A 194 -7.04 -11.47 20.33
N GLN A 195 -7.22 -11.50 19.01
CA GLN A 195 -8.55 -11.47 18.40
C GLN A 195 -9.16 -12.87 18.25
N ASP A 196 -8.38 -13.94 18.38
CA ASP A 196 -8.79 -15.35 18.35
C ASP A 196 -9.40 -15.82 19.67
#